data_8c92fab7d7145efc8ff9a5227b04a008
#
_entry.id   8c92fab7d7145efc8ff9a5227b04a008
#
_cell.length_a   1.000
_cell.length_b   1.000
_cell.length_c   1.000
_cell.angle_alpha   90.00
_cell.angle_beta   90.00
_cell.angle_gamma   90.00
#
_symmetry.space_group_name_H-M   'P 1'
#
loop_
_entity.id
_entity.type
_entity.pdbx_description
1 polymer ?
#
loop_
_entity_poly.entity_id
_entity_poly.type
_entity_poly.pdbx_seq_one_letter_code
_entity_poly.pdbx_strand_id
1 'polypeptide(L)'
;MFFRTARKEPGPSPAPRSKTAEAPDGTPASPAASPPRPAVEPRAVASEAKAEFTWRKRIHERLLDTIDLRRRDLNRMSDDELRGETTALVREIIAAEATLPADLDREQLCREVLDEAIGLGPLETLLGDDSVSEIMVNRFDQIFVERGGRITPHPTTFTSDRAVLGVIERIVAPLGRRIDESSPMVDARLR
;
A
#
# COMPACT_ATOMS: atom_id res chain seq x y z
N MET A 1 -1.58 7.68 -12.65
CA MET A 1 -1.22 8.66 -11.62
C MET A 1 0.22 8.39 -11.20
N PHE A 2 1.05 9.42 -11.12
CA PHE A 2 2.47 9.29 -10.80
C PHE A 2 2.76 10.04 -9.50
N PHE A 3 3.43 9.37 -8.58
CA PHE A 3 3.91 9.98 -7.33
C PHE A 3 5.44 9.90 -7.31
N ARG A 4 6.10 11.03 -7.18
CA ARG A 4 7.54 11.12 -7.03
C ARG A 4 7.89 11.44 -5.59
N THR A 5 8.65 10.56 -4.94
CA THR A 5 9.16 10.83 -3.60
C THR A 5 10.28 11.86 -3.68
N ALA A 6 10.29 12.85 -2.78
CA ALA A 6 11.35 13.86 -2.73
C ALA A 6 12.65 13.19 -2.26
N ARG A 7 13.55 12.88 -3.19
CA ARG A 7 14.89 12.35 -2.87
C ARG A 7 15.76 13.47 -2.33
N LYS A 8 16.33 13.28 -1.14
CA LYS A 8 17.46 14.07 -0.66
C LYS A 8 18.67 13.69 -1.52
N GLU A 9 19.19 14.63 -2.29
CA GLU A 9 20.36 14.40 -3.16
C GLU A 9 21.54 13.87 -2.33
N PRO A 10 22.20 12.78 -2.75
CA PRO A 10 23.46 12.37 -2.14
C PRO A 10 24.56 13.36 -2.56
N GLY A 11 25.27 13.92 -1.58
CA GLY A 11 26.45 14.73 -1.80
C GLY A 11 27.53 13.97 -2.59
N PRO A 12 28.50 14.68 -3.23
CA PRO A 12 29.45 14.08 -4.15
C PRO A 12 30.33 13.03 -3.46
N SER A 13 30.37 11.85 -4.05
CA SER A 13 31.19 10.71 -3.64
C SER A 13 32.66 11.00 -3.91
N PRO A 14 33.60 10.77 -2.98
CA PRO A 14 35.02 10.90 -3.25
C PRO A 14 35.52 9.72 -4.11
N ALA A 15 36.39 10.02 -5.07
CA ALA A 15 37.01 9.12 -6.02
C ALA A 15 37.79 7.96 -5.39
N PRO A 16 37.86 6.79 -6.04
CA PRO A 16 38.57 5.63 -5.50
C PRO A 16 40.10 5.78 -5.64
N ARG A 17 40.81 5.65 -4.54
CA ARG A 17 42.28 5.45 -4.53
C ARG A 17 42.56 3.96 -4.70
N SER A 18 43.20 3.65 -5.82
CA SER A 18 43.87 2.38 -6.10
C SER A 18 44.99 2.11 -5.07
N LYS A 19 44.98 0.94 -4.43
CA LYS A 19 46.16 0.29 -3.87
C LYS A 19 46.05 -1.22 -4.06
N THR A 20 46.98 -1.70 -4.86
CA THR A 20 47.44 -3.08 -5.04
C THR A 20 48.08 -3.61 -3.75
N ALA A 21 47.71 -4.81 -3.32
CA ALA A 21 48.60 -5.78 -2.58
C ALA A 21 47.79 -7.04 -2.25
N GLU A 22 48.19 -8.13 -2.89
CA GLU A 22 48.76 -9.35 -2.25
C GLU A 22 47.83 -10.21 -1.38
N ALA A 23 47.54 -11.41 -1.88
CA ALA A 23 46.87 -12.51 -1.19
C ALA A 23 47.76 -13.15 -0.14
N PRO A 24 47.19 -13.73 0.91
CA PRO A 24 47.57 -15.09 1.26
C PRO A 24 46.38 -16.04 1.41
N ASP A 25 46.63 -17.23 1.00
CA ASP A 25 45.97 -18.50 1.19
C ASP A 25 45.45 -18.69 2.61
N GLY A 26 44.20 -19.07 2.76
CA GLY A 26 43.60 -19.39 4.04
C GLY A 26 42.16 -19.82 3.89
N THR A 27 41.94 -21.10 3.63
CA THR A 27 40.63 -21.76 3.67
C THR A 27 39.99 -21.64 5.06
N PRO A 28 38.83 -20.99 5.23
CA PRO A 28 38.03 -21.20 6.42
C PRO A 28 36.88 -22.18 6.11
N ALA A 29 36.76 -23.11 7.05
CA ALA A 29 35.72 -24.13 7.13
C ALA A 29 34.31 -23.56 6.90
N SER A 30 33.57 -24.27 6.05
CA SER A 30 32.14 -24.07 5.79
C SER A 30 31.33 -24.22 7.09
N PRO A 31 30.55 -23.25 7.52
CA PRO A 31 29.59 -23.48 8.60
C PRO A 31 28.42 -24.33 8.08
N ALA A 32 28.05 -25.32 8.88
CA ALA A 32 26.99 -26.27 8.65
C ALA A 32 25.70 -25.59 8.16
N ALA A 33 25.22 -26.07 7.03
CA ALA A 33 23.94 -25.63 6.44
C ALA A 33 22.81 -25.92 7.41
N SER A 34 22.09 -24.88 7.81
CA SER A 34 20.79 -24.99 8.47
C SER A 34 19.82 -25.73 7.56
N PRO A 35 18.92 -26.58 8.09
CA PRO A 35 17.95 -27.29 7.26
C PRO A 35 17.07 -26.30 6.49
N PRO A 36 16.75 -26.58 5.22
CA PRO A 36 15.90 -25.71 4.42
C PRO A 36 14.53 -25.62 5.08
N ARG A 37 14.05 -24.38 5.30
CA ARG A 37 12.65 -24.15 5.65
C ARG A 37 11.78 -24.79 4.56
N PRO A 38 10.64 -25.44 4.92
CA PRO A 38 9.74 -25.98 3.93
C PRO A 38 9.33 -24.85 2.98
N ALA A 39 9.62 -25.04 1.71
CA ALA A 39 9.18 -24.13 0.65
C ALA A 39 7.65 -24.18 0.59
N VAL A 40 7.00 -23.09 0.99
CA VAL A 40 5.55 -22.91 0.80
C VAL A 40 5.32 -22.93 -0.72
N GLU A 41 4.47 -23.81 -1.18
CA GLU A 41 4.17 -23.97 -2.62
C GLU A 41 3.67 -22.64 -3.20
N PRO A 42 4.24 -22.12 -4.31
CA PRO A 42 3.85 -20.83 -4.89
C PRO A 42 2.35 -20.72 -5.23
N ARG A 43 1.71 -21.88 -5.43
CA ARG A 43 0.28 -21.98 -5.76
C ARG A 43 -0.64 -21.74 -4.56
N ALA A 44 -0.22 -22.14 -3.36
CA ALA A 44 -0.95 -21.90 -2.12
C ALA A 44 -0.93 -20.40 -1.77
N VAL A 45 0.24 -19.76 -1.83
CA VAL A 45 0.40 -18.31 -1.58
C VAL A 45 -0.42 -17.46 -2.53
N ALA A 46 -0.47 -17.81 -3.83
CA ALA A 46 -1.28 -17.09 -4.80
C ALA A 46 -2.79 -17.27 -4.55
N SER A 47 -3.22 -18.40 -4.02
CA SER A 47 -4.62 -18.68 -3.68
C SER A 47 -5.05 -17.89 -2.45
N GLU A 48 -4.21 -17.81 -1.43
CA GLU A 48 -4.44 -17.06 -0.20
C GLU A 48 -4.51 -15.55 -0.49
N ALA A 49 -3.55 -15.01 -1.23
CA ALA A 49 -3.55 -13.60 -1.62
C ALA A 49 -4.79 -13.20 -2.42
N LYS A 50 -5.30 -14.11 -3.29
CA LYS A 50 -6.53 -13.89 -4.04
C LYS A 50 -7.77 -13.91 -3.13
N ALA A 51 -7.80 -14.79 -2.14
CA ALA A 51 -8.89 -14.85 -1.17
C ALA A 51 -8.90 -13.58 -0.29
N GLU A 52 -7.75 -13.16 0.23
CA GLU A 52 -7.60 -11.93 1.00
C GLU A 52 -8.06 -10.70 0.21
N PHE A 53 -7.62 -10.56 -1.05
CA PHE A 53 -8.08 -9.49 -1.93
C PHE A 53 -9.59 -9.47 -2.10
N THR A 54 -10.20 -10.64 -2.30
CA THR A 54 -11.66 -10.77 -2.49
C THR A 54 -12.41 -10.29 -1.25
N TRP A 55 -11.93 -10.66 -0.06
CA TRP A 55 -12.54 -10.24 1.20
C TRP A 55 -12.35 -8.76 1.46
N ARG A 56 -11.14 -8.21 1.26
CA ARG A 56 -10.87 -6.79 1.38
C ARG A 56 -11.81 -5.98 0.49
N LYS A 57 -11.94 -6.37 -0.78
CA LYS A 57 -12.86 -5.72 -1.73
C LYS A 57 -14.31 -5.75 -1.22
N ARG A 58 -14.81 -6.91 -0.79
CA ARG A 58 -16.18 -7.07 -0.32
C ARG A 58 -16.48 -6.23 0.93
N ILE A 59 -15.58 -6.24 1.92
CA ILE A 59 -15.75 -5.45 3.14
C ILE A 59 -15.67 -3.95 2.83
N HIS A 60 -14.74 -3.53 1.98
CA HIS A 60 -14.60 -2.15 1.56
C HIS A 60 -15.85 -1.63 0.81
N GLU A 61 -16.40 -2.40 -0.13
CA GLU A 61 -17.65 -2.04 -0.83
C GLU A 61 -18.81 -1.87 0.18
N ARG A 62 -18.99 -2.80 1.12
CA ARG A 62 -20.03 -2.69 2.15
C ARG A 62 -19.82 -1.48 3.06
N LEU A 63 -18.57 -1.16 3.40
CA LEU A 63 -18.24 0.03 4.17
C LEU A 63 -18.66 1.29 3.41
N LEU A 64 -18.28 1.43 2.15
CA LEU A 64 -18.61 2.60 1.33
C LEU A 64 -20.13 2.79 1.20
N ASP A 65 -20.89 1.71 0.99
CA ASP A 65 -22.35 1.75 0.93
C ASP A 65 -22.96 2.23 2.26
N THR A 66 -22.40 1.75 3.39
CA THR A 66 -22.86 2.14 4.73
C THR A 66 -22.53 3.60 5.04
N ILE A 67 -21.34 4.06 4.66
CA ILE A 67 -20.90 5.45 4.81
C ILE A 67 -21.79 6.39 3.98
N ASP A 68 -22.10 6.04 2.74
CA ASP A 68 -22.97 6.86 1.89
C ASP A 68 -24.36 7.05 2.49
N LEU A 69 -24.90 6.05 3.16
CA LEU A 69 -26.18 6.15 3.89
C LEU A 69 -26.08 7.06 5.13
N ARG A 70 -24.92 7.16 5.78
CA ARG A 70 -24.68 7.94 7.01
C ARG A 70 -23.99 9.29 6.74
N ARG A 71 -23.85 9.74 5.51
CA ARG A 71 -23.04 10.88 5.07
C ARG A 71 -23.27 12.20 5.82
N ARG A 72 -24.46 12.41 6.36
CA ARG A 72 -24.80 13.65 7.10
C ARG A 72 -24.12 13.78 8.43
N ASP A 73 -23.84 12.67 9.10
CA ASP A 73 -23.27 12.65 10.44
C ASP A 73 -21.74 12.72 10.41
N LEU A 74 -21.12 12.09 9.40
CA LEU A 74 -19.66 11.99 9.26
C LEU A 74 -18.96 13.31 8.89
N ASN A 75 -19.63 14.19 8.14
CA ASN A 75 -19.08 15.48 7.71
C ASN A 75 -18.86 16.50 8.85
N ARG A 76 -19.29 16.19 10.07
CA ARG A 76 -19.15 17.06 11.24
C ARG A 76 -18.15 16.57 12.26
N MET A 77 -17.54 15.41 12.01
CA MET A 77 -16.58 14.77 12.89
C MET A 77 -15.16 15.30 12.65
N SER A 78 -14.36 15.33 13.69
CA SER A 78 -12.91 15.47 13.57
C SER A 78 -12.29 14.23 12.92
N ASP A 79 -11.05 14.33 12.44
CA ASP A 79 -10.35 13.21 11.79
C ASP A 79 -10.22 12.00 12.74
N ASP A 80 -9.97 12.22 14.03
CA ASP A 80 -9.87 11.16 15.04
C ASP A 80 -11.21 10.47 15.30
N GLU A 81 -12.30 11.25 15.41
CA GLU A 81 -13.66 10.73 15.56
C GLU A 81 -14.07 9.93 14.32
N LEU A 82 -13.81 10.45 13.12
CA LEU A 82 -14.09 9.77 11.86
C LEU A 82 -13.33 8.44 11.77
N ARG A 83 -12.06 8.43 12.17
CA ARG A 83 -11.24 7.20 12.18
C ARG A 83 -11.79 6.20 13.20
N GLY A 84 -12.16 6.63 14.37
CA GLY A 84 -12.76 5.79 15.42
C GLY A 84 -14.07 5.14 14.98
N GLU A 85 -15.01 5.95 14.48
CA GLU A 85 -16.31 5.50 13.99
C GLU A 85 -16.16 4.55 12.80
N THR A 86 -15.29 4.88 11.84
CA THR A 86 -15.04 4.02 10.67
C THR A 86 -14.44 2.69 11.10
N THR A 87 -13.51 2.69 12.07
CA THR A 87 -12.93 1.46 12.64
C THR A 87 -13.98 0.56 13.26
N ALA A 88 -14.88 1.14 14.07
CA ALA A 88 -15.97 0.41 14.72
C ALA A 88 -16.89 -0.21 13.67
N LEU A 89 -17.24 0.55 12.64
CA LEU A 89 -18.09 0.09 11.55
C LEU A 89 -17.45 -1.05 10.73
N VAL A 90 -16.17 -0.97 10.39
CA VAL A 90 -15.46 -2.04 9.70
C VAL A 90 -15.44 -3.32 10.52
N ARG A 91 -15.18 -3.22 11.85
CA ARG A 91 -15.21 -4.37 12.75
C ARG A 91 -16.62 -5.00 12.85
N GLU A 92 -17.66 -4.17 12.86
CA GLU A 92 -19.05 -4.64 12.84
C GLU A 92 -19.35 -5.41 11.53
N ILE A 93 -18.95 -4.87 10.39
CA ILE A 93 -19.13 -5.51 9.08
C ILE A 93 -18.38 -6.85 9.02
N ILE A 94 -17.13 -6.90 9.49
CA ILE A 94 -16.31 -8.12 9.55
C ILE A 94 -16.96 -9.16 10.48
N ALA A 95 -17.46 -8.75 11.65
CA ALA A 95 -18.10 -9.64 12.61
C ALA A 95 -19.42 -10.24 12.07
N ALA A 96 -20.17 -9.47 11.29
CA ALA A 96 -21.42 -9.91 10.67
C ALA A 96 -21.21 -10.87 9.47
N GLU A 97 -19.97 -11.00 8.97
CA GLU A 97 -19.67 -11.84 7.82
C GLU A 97 -19.42 -13.29 8.24
N ALA A 98 -20.49 -14.09 8.23
CA ALA A 98 -20.46 -15.49 8.68
C ALA A 98 -19.61 -16.42 7.81
N THR A 99 -19.34 -16.04 6.55
CA THR A 99 -18.59 -16.84 5.58
C THR A 99 -17.09 -16.52 5.54
N LEU A 100 -16.63 -15.64 6.43
CA LEU A 100 -15.22 -15.26 6.51
C LEU A 100 -14.37 -16.45 6.97
N PRO A 101 -13.29 -16.82 6.24
CA PRO A 101 -12.40 -17.90 6.64
C PRO A 101 -11.85 -17.69 8.06
N ALA A 102 -11.70 -18.78 8.81
CA ALA A 102 -11.27 -18.73 10.21
C ALA A 102 -9.76 -18.40 10.33
N ASP A 103 -8.99 -18.70 9.32
CA ASP A 103 -7.54 -18.46 9.19
C ASP A 103 -7.21 -17.03 8.70
N LEU A 104 -8.18 -16.26 8.23
CA LEU A 104 -7.99 -14.89 7.79
C LEU A 104 -7.75 -13.95 8.98
N ASP A 105 -6.67 -13.18 8.95
CA ASP A 105 -6.37 -12.17 9.97
C ASP A 105 -7.37 -11.00 9.86
N ARG A 106 -8.35 -10.99 10.77
CA ARG A 106 -9.41 -9.98 10.81
C ARG A 106 -8.91 -8.59 11.16
N GLU A 107 -7.86 -8.49 11.98
CA GLU A 107 -7.27 -7.20 12.35
C GLU A 107 -6.44 -6.62 11.20
N GLN A 108 -5.74 -7.45 10.46
CA GLN A 108 -5.05 -7.04 9.24
C GLN A 108 -6.07 -6.58 8.19
N LEU A 109 -7.12 -7.36 7.94
CA LEU A 109 -8.20 -7.01 7.02
C LEU A 109 -8.85 -5.66 7.41
N CYS A 110 -9.10 -5.46 8.71
CA CYS A 110 -9.63 -4.20 9.22
C CYS A 110 -8.71 -3.01 8.91
N ARG A 111 -7.40 -3.15 9.17
CA ARG A 111 -6.41 -2.11 8.87
C ARG A 111 -6.37 -1.78 7.38
N GLU A 112 -6.27 -2.79 6.52
CA GLU A 112 -6.19 -2.60 5.07
C GLU A 112 -7.44 -1.91 4.50
N VAL A 113 -8.62 -2.27 4.98
CA VAL A 113 -9.88 -1.63 4.58
C VAL A 113 -9.92 -0.18 5.05
N LEU A 114 -9.49 0.11 6.29
CA LEU A 114 -9.42 1.47 6.82
C LEU A 114 -8.44 2.34 6.03
N ASP A 115 -7.24 1.84 5.77
CA ASP A 115 -6.20 2.57 5.03
C ASP A 115 -6.70 2.93 3.63
N GLU A 116 -7.49 2.05 3.00
CA GLU A 116 -8.07 2.32 1.69
C GLU A 116 -9.26 3.28 1.76
N ALA A 117 -10.09 3.20 2.81
CA ALA A 117 -11.30 4.02 2.93
C ALA A 117 -11.03 5.46 3.36
N ILE A 118 -10.09 5.69 4.29
CA ILE A 118 -9.81 7.00 4.89
C ILE A 118 -8.35 7.43 4.79
N GLY A 119 -7.42 6.53 4.48
CA GLY A 119 -6.00 6.80 4.22
C GLY A 119 -5.66 6.81 2.73
N LEU A 120 -4.43 6.44 2.40
CA LEU A 120 -3.94 6.34 1.03
C LEU A 120 -3.89 4.90 0.50
N GLY A 121 -4.43 3.94 1.25
CA GLY A 121 -4.52 2.53 0.88
C GLY A 121 -3.14 1.90 0.64
N PRO A 122 -2.96 1.15 -0.46
CA PRO A 122 -1.68 0.51 -0.78
C PRO A 122 -0.50 1.49 -0.89
N LEU A 123 -0.76 2.78 -1.03
CA LEU A 123 0.30 3.79 -1.15
C LEU A 123 0.95 4.13 0.19
N GLU A 124 0.29 3.90 1.33
CA GLU A 124 0.82 4.22 2.67
C GLU A 124 2.21 3.60 2.90
N THR A 125 2.31 2.29 2.67
CA THR A 125 3.56 1.56 2.85
C THR A 125 4.62 1.95 1.83
N LEU A 126 4.21 2.27 0.59
CA LEU A 126 5.12 2.67 -0.48
C LEU A 126 5.68 4.07 -0.29
N LEU A 127 4.88 4.98 0.26
CA LEU A 127 5.30 6.35 0.56
C LEU A 127 6.24 6.40 1.78
N GLY A 128 6.14 5.43 2.69
CA GLY A 128 7.05 5.27 3.82
C GLY A 128 8.36 4.54 3.49
N ASP A 129 8.51 4.00 2.28
CA ASP A 129 9.70 3.25 1.84
C ASP A 129 10.71 4.17 1.14
N ASP A 130 11.80 4.54 1.81
CA ASP A 130 12.86 5.41 1.27
C ASP A 130 13.54 4.85 0.01
N SER A 131 13.41 3.56 -0.26
CA SER A 131 13.95 2.94 -1.48
C SER A 131 13.10 3.20 -2.71
N VAL A 132 11.84 3.64 -2.54
CA VAL A 132 10.90 3.94 -3.61
C VAL A 132 11.14 5.35 -4.12
N SER A 133 11.47 5.48 -5.41
CA SER A 133 11.66 6.77 -6.08
C SER A 133 10.40 7.27 -6.77
N GLU A 134 9.57 6.36 -7.27
CA GLU A 134 8.34 6.70 -7.99
C GLU A 134 7.29 5.60 -7.84
N ILE A 135 6.02 6.00 -7.72
CA ILE A 135 4.86 5.12 -7.69
C ILE A 135 3.94 5.49 -8.85
N MET A 136 3.58 4.49 -9.66
CA MET A 136 2.72 4.65 -10.82
C MET A 136 1.46 3.81 -10.65
N VAL A 137 0.30 4.46 -10.54
CA VAL A 137 -1.00 3.81 -10.48
C VAL A 137 -1.67 3.97 -11.84
N ASN A 138 -1.67 2.91 -12.64
CA ASN A 138 -2.29 2.91 -13.97
C ASN A 138 -3.78 2.56 -13.90
N ARG A 139 -4.11 1.61 -13.01
CA ARG A 139 -5.47 1.14 -12.73
C ARG A 139 -5.52 0.69 -11.28
N PHE A 140 -6.72 0.43 -10.76
CA PHE A 140 -6.89 -0.08 -9.40
C PHE A 140 -6.10 -1.38 -9.14
N ASP A 141 -5.96 -2.24 -10.16
CA ASP A 141 -5.27 -3.53 -10.13
C ASP A 141 -3.85 -3.49 -10.68
N GLN A 142 -3.31 -2.30 -10.99
CA GLN A 142 -1.99 -2.14 -11.58
C GLN A 142 -1.22 -0.98 -10.93
N ILE A 143 -0.40 -1.32 -9.95
CA ILE A 143 0.55 -0.42 -9.32
C ILE A 143 1.96 -0.86 -9.71
N PHE A 144 2.77 0.08 -10.19
CA PHE A 144 4.19 -0.12 -10.45
C PHE A 144 5.01 0.76 -9.53
N VAL A 145 6.18 0.29 -9.17
CA VAL A 145 7.09 0.97 -8.25
C VAL A 145 8.48 1.01 -8.85
N GLU A 146 9.10 2.18 -8.83
CA GLU A 146 10.50 2.33 -9.20
C GLU A 146 11.39 2.29 -7.96
N ARG A 147 12.38 1.41 -7.97
CA ARG A 147 13.45 1.32 -6.98
C ARG A 147 14.80 1.25 -7.69
N GLY A 148 15.69 2.20 -7.41
CA GLY A 148 17.03 2.20 -8.00
C GLY A 148 17.04 2.23 -9.53
N GLY A 149 16.09 2.90 -10.17
CA GLY A 149 15.95 2.98 -11.64
C GLY A 149 15.28 1.75 -12.28
N ARG A 150 14.77 0.81 -11.47
CA ARG A 150 14.06 -0.37 -11.95
C ARG A 150 12.59 -0.31 -11.61
N ILE A 151 11.74 -0.42 -12.62
CA ILE A 151 10.29 -0.45 -12.48
C ILE A 151 9.83 -1.91 -12.32
N THR A 152 9.05 -2.18 -11.27
CA THR A 152 8.49 -3.51 -10.99
C THR A 152 7.01 -3.38 -10.60
N PRO A 153 6.16 -4.37 -10.93
CA PRO A 153 4.78 -4.39 -10.43
C PRO A 153 4.76 -4.60 -8.93
N HIS A 154 3.85 -3.91 -8.24
CA HIS A 154 3.60 -4.09 -6.81
C HIS A 154 2.50 -5.13 -6.58
N PRO A 155 2.67 -6.06 -5.62
CA PRO A 155 1.70 -7.14 -5.39
C PRO A 155 0.38 -6.66 -4.78
N THR A 156 0.42 -5.61 -3.96
CA THR A 156 -0.78 -5.05 -3.34
C THR A 156 -1.39 -4.00 -4.26
N THR A 157 -2.70 -4.06 -4.43
CA THR A 157 -3.47 -3.19 -5.33
C THR A 157 -4.68 -2.60 -4.60
N PHE A 158 -5.34 -1.63 -5.22
CA PHE A 158 -6.61 -1.12 -4.74
C PHE A 158 -7.74 -2.12 -4.99
N THR A 159 -8.85 -1.97 -4.29
CA THR A 159 -10.04 -2.85 -4.44
C THR A 159 -10.91 -2.47 -5.62
N SER A 160 -10.90 -1.19 -6.05
CA SER A 160 -11.73 -0.67 -7.14
C SER A 160 -11.22 0.67 -7.67
N ASP A 161 -11.72 1.09 -8.85
CA ASP A 161 -11.48 2.44 -9.38
C ASP A 161 -12.05 3.52 -8.45
N ARG A 162 -13.18 3.25 -7.77
CA ARG A 162 -13.75 4.15 -6.77
C ARG A 162 -12.79 4.40 -5.61
N ALA A 163 -12.09 3.36 -5.15
CA ALA A 163 -11.07 3.49 -4.11
C ALA A 163 -9.90 4.36 -4.58
N VAL A 164 -9.42 4.17 -5.82
CA VAL A 164 -8.37 5.02 -6.40
C VAL A 164 -8.81 6.48 -6.45
N LEU A 165 -10.01 6.76 -6.93
CA LEU A 165 -10.56 8.13 -6.99
C LEU A 165 -10.65 8.76 -5.60
N GLY A 166 -11.11 8.02 -4.58
CA GLY A 166 -11.18 8.50 -3.21
C GLY A 166 -9.79 8.87 -2.65
N VAL A 167 -8.75 8.09 -2.96
CA VAL A 167 -7.36 8.42 -2.58
C VAL A 167 -6.89 9.67 -3.32
N ILE A 168 -7.15 9.77 -4.62
CA ILE A 168 -6.80 10.95 -5.40
C ILE A 168 -7.45 12.21 -4.81
N GLU A 169 -8.75 12.16 -4.49
CA GLU A 169 -9.46 13.27 -3.87
C GLU A 169 -8.83 13.68 -2.52
N ARG A 170 -8.47 12.71 -1.66
CA ARG A 170 -7.80 12.99 -0.38
C ARG A 170 -6.43 13.65 -0.55
N ILE A 171 -5.70 13.33 -1.61
CA ILE A 171 -4.40 13.95 -1.91
C ILE A 171 -4.56 15.38 -2.43
N VAL A 172 -5.56 15.64 -3.27
CA VAL A 172 -5.68 16.93 -3.97
C VAL A 172 -6.57 17.93 -3.24
N ALA A 173 -7.55 17.49 -2.45
CA ALA A 173 -8.47 18.36 -1.71
C ALA A 173 -7.76 19.34 -0.76
N PRO A 174 -6.75 18.93 0.05
CA PRO A 174 -6.00 19.85 0.91
C PRO A 174 -5.24 20.93 0.13
N LEU A 175 -4.99 20.70 -1.17
CA LEU A 175 -4.33 21.65 -2.07
C LEU A 175 -5.33 22.62 -2.72
N GLY A 176 -6.61 22.54 -2.37
CA GLY A 176 -7.67 23.32 -2.99
C GLY A 176 -7.92 22.96 -4.47
N ARG A 177 -7.50 21.77 -4.88
CA ARG A 177 -7.63 21.28 -6.26
C ARG A 177 -8.70 20.19 -6.34
N ARG A 178 -9.24 19.99 -7.55
CA ARG A 178 -10.22 18.95 -7.88
C ARG A 178 -9.72 18.18 -9.09
N ILE A 179 -10.07 16.90 -9.15
CA ILE A 179 -9.96 16.08 -10.36
C ILE A 179 -11.38 15.72 -10.76
N ASP A 180 -11.78 16.15 -11.95
CA ASP A 180 -13.06 15.85 -12.57
C ASP A 180 -12.89 15.75 -14.10
N GLU A 181 -13.98 15.49 -14.83
CA GLU A 181 -13.95 15.36 -16.30
C GLU A 181 -13.44 16.64 -17.00
N SER A 182 -13.60 17.82 -16.37
CA SER A 182 -13.14 19.10 -16.90
C SER A 182 -11.69 19.41 -16.56
N SER A 183 -11.14 18.77 -15.51
CA SER A 183 -9.76 18.94 -15.04
C SER A 183 -9.13 17.58 -14.72
N PRO A 184 -8.81 16.77 -15.75
CA PRO A 184 -8.39 15.37 -15.58
C PRO A 184 -6.94 15.21 -15.10
N MET A 185 -6.16 16.29 -15.05
CA MET A 185 -4.75 16.27 -14.62
C MET A 185 -4.48 17.32 -13.55
N VAL A 186 -3.82 16.89 -12.48
CA VAL A 186 -3.37 17.75 -11.38
C VAL A 186 -1.99 17.32 -10.93
N ASP A 187 -1.06 18.28 -10.83
CA ASP A 187 0.19 18.08 -10.13
C ASP A 187 0.01 18.33 -8.63
N ALA A 188 0.31 17.32 -7.83
CA ALA A 188 0.25 17.39 -6.38
C ALA A 188 1.55 16.87 -5.76
N ARG A 189 2.02 17.53 -4.68
CA ARG A 189 3.13 17.04 -3.88
C ARG A 189 2.59 16.59 -2.53
N LEU A 190 2.90 15.37 -2.16
CA LEU A 190 2.71 14.85 -0.82
C LEU A 190 3.78 15.51 0.09
N ARG A 191 3.37 15.89 1.29
CA ARG A 191 4.26 16.49 2.32
C ARG A 191 4.72 15.42 3.27
#